data_d0b0df81c5bef7d1a44d6ac1fcf56795
#
_entry.id   d0b0df81c5bef7d1a44d6ac1fcf56795
#
_cell.length_a   1.000
_cell.length_b   1.000
_cell.length_c   1.000
_cell.angle_alpha   90.00
_cell.angle_beta   90.00
_cell.angle_gamma   90.00
#
_symmetry.space_group_name_H-M   'P 1'
#
loop_
_entity.id
_entity.type
_entity.pdbx_description
1 polymer ?
#
loop_
_entity_poly.entity_id
_entity_poly.type
_entity_poly.pdbx_seq_one_letter_code
_entity_poly.pdbx_strand_id
1 'polypeptide(L)'
;MKKVYAAMGTDILHHGHINIIGTARRFGDITIGLMTDKALANYKRLPLLSYEQRKKIIENVKGVVKVVPQDTLDYTANLRKIKPDYVVHGTDWRTGDQKEIRAKVIELLKEWGGKIIEPEYTKDVSATMLINQLNSIGTTPELRLSKLRKLIELKPIVRILEVHNGLTGRIVETAKVNEDGSMREFDGMWVSSLTDSTSRGKPDIELVDLTSRLHTIDQIFDAT
;
A
#
# COMPACT_ATOMS: atom_id res chain seq x y z
N MET A 1 5.62 8.64 31.94
CA MET A 1 5.23 7.33 31.38
C MET A 1 6.19 6.98 30.26
N LYS A 2 6.40 5.68 29.95
CA LYS A 2 7.25 5.25 28.84
C LYS A 2 6.57 5.55 27.51
N LYS A 3 7.38 5.95 26.50
CA LYS A 3 6.90 6.26 25.17
C LYS A 3 6.93 5.01 24.30
N VAL A 4 5.85 4.71 23.62
CA VAL A 4 5.73 3.59 22.70
C VAL A 4 5.43 4.11 21.30
N TYR A 5 6.11 3.59 20.30
CA TYR A 5 5.87 3.92 18.89
C TYR A 5 5.45 2.66 18.11
N ALA A 6 4.43 2.80 17.28
CA ALA A 6 4.06 1.79 16.29
C ALA A 6 3.69 2.46 14.97
N ALA A 7 4.25 2.00 13.86
CA ALA A 7 3.92 2.50 12.53
C ALA A 7 2.90 1.57 11.84
N MET A 8 1.93 2.15 11.17
CA MET A 8 0.91 1.37 10.46
C MET A 8 0.22 2.15 9.34
N GLY A 9 -0.28 1.42 8.35
CA GLY A 9 -1.02 2.00 7.22
C GLY A 9 -2.50 2.22 7.50
N THR A 10 -3.16 1.21 8.10
CA THR A 10 -4.58 1.21 8.54
C THR A 10 -5.60 1.72 7.51
N ASP A 11 -5.39 1.37 6.25
CA ASP A 11 -6.37 1.73 5.21
C ASP A 11 -7.74 1.10 5.50
N ILE A 12 -7.75 -0.15 5.97
CA ILE A 12 -8.87 -0.77 6.66
C ILE A 12 -8.39 -1.22 8.05
N LEU A 13 -9.00 -0.66 9.09
CA LEU A 13 -8.71 -1.07 10.46
C LEU A 13 -9.31 -2.47 10.71
N HIS A 14 -8.48 -3.40 11.17
CA HIS A 14 -8.89 -4.76 11.51
C HIS A 14 -8.26 -5.22 12.83
N HIS A 15 -8.71 -6.35 13.37
CA HIS A 15 -8.27 -6.84 14.68
C HIS A 15 -6.75 -7.02 14.79
N GLY A 16 -6.03 -7.32 13.69
CA GLY A 16 -4.56 -7.36 13.69
C GLY A 16 -3.92 -6.04 14.13
N HIS A 17 -4.43 -4.89 13.66
CA HIS A 17 -3.98 -3.59 14.14
C HIS A 17 -4.33 -3.37 15.62
N ILE A 18 -5.53 -3.80 16.03
CA ILE A 18 -5.95 -3.69 17.43
C ILE A 18 -5.06 -4.54 18.35
N ASN A 19 -4.63 -5.72 17.92
CA ASN A 19 -3.69 -6.57 18.67
C ASN A 19 -2.34 -5.87 18.90
N ILE A 20 -1.79 -5.20 17.86
CA ILE A 20 -0.56 -4.40 17.97
C ILE A 20 -0.76 -3.26 18.99
N ILE A 21 -1.85 -2.49 18.86
CA ILE A 21 -2.17 -1.39 19.78
C ILE A 21 -2.39 -1.91 21.20
N GLY A 22 -3.12 -3.04 21.35
CA GLY A 22 -3.35 -3.70 22.63
C GLY A 22 -2.06 -4.15 23.32
N THR A 23 -1.10 -4.67 22.53
CA THR A 23 0.23 -5.01 23.04
C THR A 23 1.01 -3.75 23.42
N ALA A 24 1.05 -2.75 22.55
CA ALA A 24 1.75 -1.49 22.79
C ALA A 24 1.28 -0.80 24.09
N ARG A 25 -0.01 -0.81 24.34
CA ARG A 25 -0.63 -0.19 25.56
C ARG A 25 -0.11 -0.76 26.87
N ARG A 26 0.41 -1.99 26.89
CA ARG A 26 0.97 -2.59 28.11
C ARG A 26 2.34 -1.99 28.49
N PHE A 27 2.96 -1.27 27.56
CA PHE A 27 4.32 -0.74 27.73
C PHE A 27 4.34 0.78 27.96
N GLY A 28 3.28 1.53 27.65
CA GLY A 28 3.25 2.98 27.88
C GLY A 28 2.33 3.74 26.93
N ASP A 29 2.59 5.03 26.79
CA ASP A 29 1.84 5.97 25.96
C ASP A 29 2.14 5.74 24.48
N ILE A 30 1.11 5.46 23.70
CA ILE A 30 1.26 5.06 22.31
C ILE A 30 1.22 6.29 21.41
N THR A 31 2.28 6.47 20.62
CA THR A 31 2.28 7.32 19.44
C THR A 31 2.22 6.44 18.20
N ILE A 32 1.21 6.64 17.38
CA ILE A 32 1.08 5.95 16.08
C ILE A 32 1.71 6.79 14.97
N GLY A 33 2.69 6.21 14.27
CA GLY A 33 3.17 6.69 12.98
C GLY A 33 2.23 6.22 11.87
N LEU A 34 1.28 7.05 11.49
CA LEU A 34 0.31 6.71 10.47
C LEU A 34 0.86 7.04 9.08
N MET A 35 0.97 6.05 8.20
CA MET A 35 1.49 6.27 6.85
C MET A 35 0.61 7.26 6.08
N THR A 36 1.25 8.28 5.48
CA THR A 36 0.56 9.24 4.61
C THR A 36 0.06 8.57 3.34
N ASP A 37 -0.88 9.21 2.63
CA ASP A 37 -1.43 8.67 1.38
C ASP A 37 -0.33 8.47 0.33
N LYS A 38 0.62 9.43 0.28
CA LYS A 38 1.80 9.35 -0.58
C LYS A 38 2.71 8.16 -0.21
N ALA A 39 2.94 7.93 1.08
CA ALA A 39 3.75 6.80 1.55
C ALA A 39 3.09 5.46 1.18
N LEU A 40 1.76 5.33 1.38
CA LEU A 40 1.03 4.12 1.01
C LEU A 40 1.02 3.89 -0.50
N ALA A 41 0.76 4.94 -1.30
CA ALA A 41 0.74 4.83 -2.76
C ALA A 41 2.09 4.40 -3.34
N ASN A 42 3.20 4.81 -2.71
CA ASN A 42 4.55 4.42 -3.13
C ASN A 42 4.93 3.00 -2.70
N TYR A 43 4.35 2.50 -1.60
CA TYR A 43 4.70 1.20 -1.04
C TYR A 43 3.81 0.06 -1.53
N LYS A 44 2.49 0.28 -1.61
CA LYS A 44 1.52 -0.79 -1.92
C LYS A 44 0.57 -0.39 -3.04
N ARG A 45 -0.36 0.50 -2.74
CA ARG A 45 -1.47 0.91 -3.60
C ARG A 45 -2.07 2.22 -3.12
N LEU A 46 -2.94 2.80 -3.93
CA LEU A 46 -3.78 3.92 -3.50
C LEU A 46 -4.65 3.52 -2.30
N PRO A 47 -4.64 4.33 -1.22
CA PRO A 47 -5.52 4.07 -0.09
C PRO A 47 -6.99 4.34 -0.44
N LEU A 48 -7.90 3.57 0.16
CA LEU A 48 -9.35 3.79 0.07
C LEU A 48 -9.75 5.02 0.88
N LEU A 49 -9.22 5.13 2.11
CA LEU A 49 -9.47 6.24 3.02
C LEU A 49 -8.31 7.23 2.97
N SER A 50 -8.63 8.52 2.95
CA SER A 50 -7.60 9.56 3.05
C SER A 50 -6.87 9.52 4.38
N TYR A 51 -5.68 10.12 4.44
CA TYR A 51 -4.89 10.22 5.68
C TYR A 51 -5.73 10.80 6.83
N GLU A 52 -6.51 11.87 6.59
CA GLU A 52 -7.32 12.51 7.63
C GLU A 52 -8.44 11.60 8.14
N GLN A 53 -9.07 10.82 7.25
CA GLN A 53 -10.09 9.84 7.65
C GLN A 53 -9.47 8.73 8.50
N ARG A 54 -8.34 8.16 8.09
CA ARG A 54 -7.61 7.12 8.83
C ARG A 54 -7.09 7.64 10.17
N LYS A 55 -6.56 8.87 10.19
CA LYS A 55 -6.11 9.56 11.39
C LYS A 55 -7.24 9.69 12.41
N LYS A 56 -8.41 10.19 11.98
CA LYS A 56 -9.59 10.34 12.84
C LYS A 56 -10.04 9.00 13.45
N ILE A 57 -9.97 7.91 12.69
CA ILE A 57 -10.27 6.57 13.20
C ILE A 57 -9.26 6.16 14.27
N ILE A 58 -7.97 6.29 13.99
CA ILE A 58 -6.91 5.83 14.88
C ILE A 58 -6.83 6.66 16.17
N GLU A 59 -7.06 7.96 16.11
CA GLU A 59 -7.10 8.84 17.28
C GLU A 59 -8.19 8.42 18.29
N ASN A 60 -9.24 7.73 17.83
CA ASN A 60 -10.33 7.23 18.68
C ASN A 60 -10.14 5.77 19.13
N VAL A 61 -9.00 5.14 18.80
CA VAL A 61 -8.70 3.80 19.31
C VAL A 61 -8.16 3.92 20.74
N LYS A 62 -8.76 3.15 21.64
CA LYS A 62 -8.39 3.14 23.07
C LYS A 62 -6.90 2.86 23.27
N GLY A 63 -6.22 3.78 23.92
CA GLY A 63 -4.79 3.67 24.27
C GLY A 63 -3.86 4.44 23.32
N VAL A 64 -4.37 4.95 22.22
CA VAL A 64 -3.60 5.86 21.34
C VAL A 64 -3.64 7.25 21.97
N VAL A 65 -2.45 7.81 22.23
CA VAL A 65 -2.30 9.15 22.82
C VAL A 65 -2.00 10.18 21.72
N LYS A 66 -1.31 9.78 20.68
CA LYS A 66 -0.90 10.67 19.59
C LYS A 66 -0.80 9.94 18.26
N VAL A 67 -1.19 10.64 17.19
CA VAL A 67 -0.96 10.20 15.80
C VAL A 67 -0.05 11.22 15.11
N VAL A 68 0.99 10.73 14.44
CA VAL A 68 1.94 11.54 13.67
C VAL A 68 2.05 11.00 12.25
N PRO A 69 2.32 11.84 11.25
CA PRO A 69 2.54 11.36 9.89
C PRO A 69 3.80 10.49 9.80
N GLN A 70 3.71 9.42 9.03
CA GLN A 70 4.81 8.55 8.62
C GLN A 70 4.94 8.63 7.10
N ASP A 71 5.88 9.44 6.64
CA ASP A 71 5.99 9.82 5.22
C ASP A 71 6.71 8.78 4.35
N THR A 72 7.42 7.85 4.98
CA THR A 72 8.17 6.78 4.30
C THR A 72 8.10 5.49 5.10
N LEU A 73 8.56 4.37 4.54
CA LEU A 73 8.75 3.12 5.28
C LEU A 73 9.90 3.19 6.28
N ASP A 74 10.85 4.10 6.09
CA ASP A 74 11.94 4.33 7.03
C ASP A 74 11.44 5.11 8.24
N TYR A 75 11.53 4.52 9.44
CA TYR A 75 11.05 5.11 10.68
C TYR A 75 12.02 6.11 11.31
N THR A 76 13.22 6.25 10.77
CA THR A 76 14.34 7.02 11.37
C THR A 76 13.92 8.42 11.78
N ALA A 77 13.22 9.15 10.91
CA ALA A 77 12.84 10.55 11.18
C ALA A 77 11.93 10.67 12.44
N ASN A 78 10.88 9.84 12.51
CA ASN A 78 9.98 9.84 13.65
C ASN A 78 10.64 9.29 14.92
N LEU A 79 11.44 8.23 14.80
CA LEU A 79 12.13 7.65 15.95
C LEU A 79 13.14 8.60 16.58
N ARG A 80 13.94 9.33 15.77
CA ARG A 80 14.87 10.37 16.27
C ARG A 80 14.15 11.51 16.96
N LYS A 81 12.98 11.91 16.47
CA LYS A 81 12.17 12.99 17.05
C LYS A 81 11.48 12.59 18.35
N ILE A 82 10.96 11.36 18.43
CA ILE A 82 10.15 10.87 19.54
C ILE A 82 11.04 10.25 20.62
N LYS A 83 12.10 9.56 20.23
CA LYS A 83 12.98 8.73 21.07
C LYS A 83 12.16 7.80 21.95
N PRO A 84 11.40 6.83 21.38
CA PRO A 84 10.53 5.97 22.15
C PRO A 84 11.34 4.95 22.94
N ASP A 85 10.84 4.58 24.14
CA ASP A 85 11.38 3.48 24.93
C ASP A 85 11.13 2.13 24.24
N TYR A 86 9.98 2.02 23.53
CA TYR A 86 9.60 0.81 22.81
C TYR A 86 9.09 1.11 21.41
N VAL A 87 9.49 0.29 20.45
CA VAL A 87 8.87 0.19 19.13
C VAL A 87 8.12 -1.14 19.08
N VAL A 88 6.84 -1.10 18.70
CA VAL A 88 6.00 -2.30 18.58
C VAL A 88 5.65 -2.54 17.12
N HIS A 89 5.97 -3.72 16.63
CA HIS A 89 5.65 -4.17 15.26
C HIS A 89 5.39 -5.67 15.23
N GLY A 90 4.54 -6.16 14.34
CA GLY A 90 4.32 -7.60 14.16
C GLY A 90 5.59 -8.31 13.67
N THR A 91 5.64 -9.64 13.84
CA THR A 91 6.81 -10.44 13.41
C THR A 91 6.98 -10.54 11.89
N ASP A 92 6.01 -10.05 11.10
CA ASP A 92 6.01 -10.06 9.64
C ASP A 92 7.19 -9.33 8.98
N TRP A 93 7.77 -8.32 9.63
CA TRP A 93 8.95 -7.61 9.12
C TRP A 93 10.30 -8.31 9.37
N ARG A 94 10.29 -9.48 10.01
CA ARG A 94 11.52 -10.30 10.18
C ARG A 94 11.99 -10.92 8.88
N THR A 95 11.09 -11.06 7.93
CA THR A 95 11.34 -11.63 6.60
C THR A 95 10.85 -10.69 5.51
N GLY A 96 11.30 -10.91 4.26
CA GLY A 96 10.90 -10.09 3.13
C GLY A 96 11.50 -8.68 3.12
N ASP A 97 10.84 -7.78 2.41
CA ASP A 97 11.35 -6.44 2.07
C ASP A 97 11.55 -5.51 3.28
N GLN A 98 10.90 -5.78 4.40
CA GLN A 98 11.01 -4.94 5.60
C GLN A 98 12.14 -5.37 6.56
N LYS A 99 12.88 -6.42 6.25
CA LYS A 99 13.99 -6.92 7.08
C LYS A 99 15.07 -5.85 7.31
N GLU A 100 15.38 -5.08 6.28
CA GLU A 100 16.37 -4.00 6.38
C GLU A 100 15.88 -2.84 7.25
N ILE A 101 14.59 -2.50 7.15
CA ILE A 101 13.96 -1.48 7.99
C ILE A 101 14.02 -1.89 9.45
N ARG A 102 13.72 -3.16 9.75
CA ARG A 102 13.85 -3.72 11.10
C ARG A 102 15.27 -3.59 11.63
N ALA A 103 16.28 -3.94 10.84
CA ALA A 103 17.69 -3.82 11.25
C ALA A 103 18.06 -2.36 11.57
N LYS A 104 17.67 -1.41 10.72
CA LYS A 104 17.89 0.04 10.97
C LYS A 104 17.21 0.50 12.26
N VAL A 105 15.97 0.06 12.52
CA VAL A 105 15.24 0.41 13.75
C VAL A 105 15.96 -0.12 14.99
N ILE A 106 16.47 -1.35 14.95
CA ILE A 106 17.23 -1.94 16.06
C ILE A 106 18.50 -1.11 16.35
N GLU A 107 19.27 -0.79 15.32
CA GLU A 107 20.49 0.01 15.49
C GLU A 107 20.18 1.40 16.04
N LEU A 108 19.15 2.03 15.50
CA LEU A 108 18.76 3.37 15.94
C LEU A 108 18.30 3.38 17.41
N LEU A 109 17.53 2.38 17.84
CA LEU A 109 17.06 2.27 19.23
C LEU A 109 18.21 2.14 20.24
N LYS A 110 19.34 1.53 19.86
CA LYS A 110 20.52 1.43 20.71
C LYS A 110 21.08 2.81 21.11
N GLU A 111 20.92 3.85 20.28
CA GLU A 111 21.43 5.18 20.55
C GLU A 111 20.87 5.79 21.87
N TRP A 112 19.68 5.36 22.31
CA TRP A 112 19.06 5.85 23.57
C TRP A 112 18.50 4.72 24.47
N GLY A 113 18.87 3.47 24.23
CA GLY A 113 18.47 2.33 25.06
C GLY A 113 17.03 1.85 24.84
N GLY A 114 16.40 2.21 23.73
CA GLY A 114 15.09 1.73 23.35
C GLY A 114 15.07 0.25 22.96
N LYS A 115 13.88 -0.38 22.97
CA LYS A 115 13.73 -1.82 22.69
C LYS A 115 12.61 -2.07 21.68
N ILE A 116 12.72 -3.16 20.92
CA ILE A 116 11.66 -3.68 20.06
C ILE A 116 10.81 -4.69 20.82
N ILE A 117 9.50 -4.63 20.62
CA ILE A 117 8.50 -5.60 21.03
C ILE A 117 7.82 -6.13 19.76
N GLU A 118 7.90 -7.44 19.57
CA GLU A 118 7.40 -8.08 18.34
C GLU A 118 6.34 -9.15 18.69
N PRO A 119 5.06 -8.77 18.89
CA PRO A 119 3.98 -9.74 19.00
C PRO A 119 3.85 -10.55 17.72
N GLU A 120 3.38 -11.79 17.84
CA GLU A 120 3.09 -12.61 16.67
C GLU A 120 2.15 -11.91 15.70
N TYR A 121 2.48 -12.02 14.42
CA TYR A 121 1.62 -11.50 13.36
C TYR A 121 0.28 -12.22 13.36
N THR A 122 -0.81 -11.47 13.34
CA THR A 122 -2.16 -12.01 13.28
C THR A 122 -2.42 -12.58 11.89
N LYS A 123 -2.50 -13.90 11.78
CA LYS A 123 -2.76 -14.62 10.53
C LYS A 123 -4.21 -14.40 10.08
N ASP A 124 -4.47 -14.75 8.83
CA ASP A 124 -5.82 -14.81 8.22
C ASP A 124 -6.55 -13.46 8.08
N VAL A 125 -5.88 -12.33 8.35
CA VAL A 125 -6.41 -11.00 8.06
C VAL A 125 -5.31 -10.03 7.64
N SER A 126 -5.56 -9.32 6.56
CA SER A 126 -4.74 -8.15 6.16
C SER A 126 -5.62 -7.13 5.45
N ALA A 127 -5.24 -5.85 5.54
CA ALA A 127 -5.93 -4.81 4.79
C ALA A 127 -5.94 -5.11 3.28
N THR A 128 -4.86 -5.72 2.76
CA THR A 128 -4.76 -6.13 1.35
C THR A 128 -5.81 -7.19 0.99
N MET A 129 -5.96 -8.23 1.81
CA MET A 129 -6.95 -9.29 1.59
C MET A 129 -8.38 -8.71 1.62
N LEU A 130 -8.70 -7.89 2.61
CA LEU A 130 -10.01 -7.27 2.73
C LEU A 130 -10.34 -6.36 1.54
N ILE A 131 -9.37 -5.59 1.05
CA ILE A 131 -9.58 -4.72 -0.12
C ILE A 131 -9.73 -5.54 -1.39
N ASN A 132 -8.97 -6.62 -1.57
CA ASN A 132 -9.16 -7.50 -2.72
C ASN A 132 -10.57 -8.13 -2.73
N GLN A 133 -11.07 -8.53 -1.56
CA GLN A 133 -12.45 -9.00 -1.43
C GLN A 133 -13.48 -7.91 -1.75
N LEU A 134 -13.26 -6.66 -1.29
CA LEU A 134 -14.13 -5.53 -1.65
C LEU A 134 -14.09 -5.25 -3.16
N ASN A 135 -12.91 -5.28 -3.78
CA ASN A 135 -12.77 -5.07 -5.22
C ASN A 135 -13.45 -6.17 -6.04
N SER A 136 -13.50 -7.41 -5.55
CA SER A 136 -14.19 -8.51 -6.22
C SER A 136 -15.72 -8.32 -6.26
N ILE A 137 -16.29 -7.56 -5.34
CA ILE A 137 -17.72 -7.20 -5.31
C ILE A 137 -18.02 -6.06 -6.30
N GLY A 138 -17.01 -5.32 -6.70
CA GLY A 138 -17.11 -4.18 -7.61
C GLY A 138 -16.84 -2.83 -6.92
N THR A 139 -16.62 -1.80 -7.72
CA THR A 139 -16.36 -0.42 -7.27
C THR A 139 -17.35 0.53 -7.87
N THR A 140 -17.66 1.63 -7.16
CA THR A 140 -18.53 2.67 -7.71
C THR A 140 -17.88 3.41 -8.89
N PRO A 141 -18.67 3.97 -9.83
CA PRO A 141 -18.14 4.77 -10.93
C PRO A 141 -17.21 5.90 -10.46
N GLU A 142 -17.56 6.60 -9.36
CA GLU A 142 -16.77 7.69 -8.80
C GLU A 142 -15.37 7.23 -8.37
N LEU A 143 -15.25 6.07 -7.74
CA LEU A 143 -13.97 5.49 -7.36
C LEU A 143 -13.13 5.16 -8.59
N ARG A 144 -13.74 4.54 -9.61
CA ARG A 144 -13.02 4.20 -10.87
C ARG A 144 -12.53 5.44 -11.59
N LEU A 145 -13.40 6.43 -11.78
CA LEU A 145 -13.08 7.66 -12.51
C LEU A 145 -12.05 8.55 -11.78
N SER A 146 -11.98 8.49 -10.45
CA SER A 146 -11.01 9.26 -9.67
C SER A 146 -9.64 8.59 -9.56
N LYS A 147 -9.49 7.29 -9.92
CA LYS A 147 -8.29 6.50 -9.65
C LYS A 147 -7.04 7.06 -10.33
N LEU A 148 -7.10 7.38 -11.62
CA LEU A 148 -5.98 7.94 -12.37
C LEU A 148 -5.54 9.31 -11.79
N ARG A 149 -6.50 10.18 -11.47
CA ARG A 149 -6.20 11.48 -10.86
C ARG A 149 -5.44 11.31 -9.55
N LYS A 150 -5.92 10.44 -8.66
CA LYS A 150 -5.24 10.14 -7.39
C LYS A 150 -3.83 9.57 -7.59
N LEU A 151 -3.63 8.71 -8.60
CA LEU A 151 -2.29 8.20 -8.93
C LEU A 151 -1.34 9.35 -9.30
N ILE A 152 -1.77 10.26 -10.17
CA ILE A 152 -0.96 11.41 -10.61
C ILE A 152 -0.66 12.35 -9.43
N GLU A 153 -1.61 12.56 -8.51
CA GLU A 153 -1.42 13.43 -7.34
C GLU A 153 -0.46 12.83 -6.29
N LEU A 154 -0.48 11.51 -6.12
CA LEU A 154 0.23 10.85 -5.02
C LEU A 154 1.58 10.25 -5.42
N LYS A 155 1.76 9.85 -6.67
CA LYS A 155 2.99 9.23 -7.16
C LYS A 155 3.85 10.22 -7.94
N PRO A 156 5.17 10.20 -7.76
CA PRO A 156 6.08 11.03 -8.55
C PRO A 156 6.12 10.58 -10.02
N ILE A 157 5.89 9.30 -10.27
CA ILE A 157 5.85 8.68 -11.61
C ILE A 157 4.73 7.64 -11.60
N VAL A 158 3.81 7.74 -12.58
CA VAL A 158 2.79 6.72 -12.86
C VAL A 158 3.30 5.85 -14.01
N ARG A 159 3.41 4.54 -13.76
CA ARG A 159 3.91 3.55 -14.73
C ARG A 159 2.74 2.84 -15.38
N ILE A 160 2.58 3.06 -16.67
CA ILE A 160 1.53 2.42 -17.47
C ILE A 160 2.22 1.69 -18.61
N LEU A 161 1.86 0.42 -18.82
CA LEU A 161 2.37 -0.36 -19.94
C LEU A 161 1.25 -0.73 -20.90
N GLU A 162 1.59 -0.75 -22.17
CA GLU A 162 0.66 -1.09 -23.23
C GLU A 162 0.30 -2.58 -23.22
N VAL A 163 -1.00 -2.86 -23.42
CA VAL A 163 -1.55 -4.21 -23.52
C VAL A 163 -2.50 -4.30 -24.72
N HIS A 164 -2.64 -5.49 -25.32
CA HIS A 164 -3.47 -5.71 -26.51
C HIS A 164 -4.21 -7.04 -26.51
N ASN A 165 -4.07 -7.85 -25.47
CA ASN A 165 -4.85 -9.07 -25.22
C ASN A 165 -4.73 -9.51 -23.77
N GLY A 166 -5.46 -10.55 -23.37
CA GLY A 166 -5.44 -11.08 -22.00
C GLY A 166 -4.06 -11.54 -21.54
N LEU A 167 -3.24 -12.13 -22.43
CA LEU A 167 -1.87 -12.56 -22.07
C LEU A 167 -0.98 -11.37 -21.69
N THR A 168 -0.99 -10.31 -22.49
CA THR A 168 -0.18 -9.12 -22.20
C THR A 168 -0.70 -8.39 -20.97
N GLY A 169 -2.03 -8.36 -20.73
CA GLY A 169 -2.63 -7.90 -19.49
C GLY A 169 -2.09 -8.68 -18.28
N ARG A 170 -2.11 -10.00 -18.35
CA ARG A 170 -1.59 -10.87 -17.27
C ARG A 170 -0.10 -10.65 -16.98
N ILE A 171 0.72 -10.45 -18.03
CA ILE A 171 2.14 -10.15 -17.87
C ILE A 171 2.31 -8.82 -17.12
N VAL A 172 1.59 -7.77 -17.51
CA VAL A 172 1.70 -6.45 -16.87
C VAL A 172 1.26 -6.51 -15.41
N GLU A 173 0.16 -7.20 -15.10
CA GLU A 173 -0.33 -7.32 -13.73
C GLU A 173 0.62 -8.08 -12.81
N THR A 174 1.27 -9.13 -13.34
CA THR A 174 2.15 -9.97 -12.53
C THR A 174 3.61 -9.49 -12.49
N ALA A 175 3.99 -8.58 -13.40
CA ALA A 175 5.35 -8.04 -13.46
C ALA A 175 5.68 -7.21 -12.21
N LYS A 176 6.63 -7.70 -11.42
CA LYS A 176 7.11 -7.05 -10.20
C LYS A 176 8.62 -7.06 -10.17
N VAL A 177 9.21 -5.92 -9.83
CA VAL A 177 10.66 -5.77 -9.69
C VAL A 177 10.96 -5.28 -8.28
N ASN A 178 11.90 -5.93 -7.62
CA ASN A 178 12.43 -5.44 -6.36
C ASN A 178 13.65 -4.57 -6.66
N GLU A 179 13.56 -3.28 -6.37
CA GLU A 179 14.64 -2.32 -6.54
C GLU A 179 14.83 -1.58 -5.20
N ASP A 180 16.03 -1.67 -4.65
CA ASP A 180 16.39 -1.04 -3.36
C ASP A 180 15.46 -1.37 -2.19
N GLY A 181 14.97 -2.62 -2.11
CA GLY A 181 14.03 -3.06 -1.08
C GLY A 181 12.59 -2.57 -1.29
N SER A 182 12.31 -1.94 -2.42
CA SER A 182 10.97 -1.50 -2.81
C SER A 182 10.44 -2.37 -3.94
N MET A 183 9.27 -2.98 -3.75
CA MET A 183 8.57 -3.67 -4.81
C MET A 183 7.97 -2.65 -5.77
N ARG A 184 8.35 -2.72 -7.04
CA ARG A 184 7.79 -1.87 -8.10
C ARG A 184 6.93 -2.70 -9.03
N GLU A 185 5.75 -2.16 -9.34
CA GLU A 185 4.76 -2.74 -10.26
C GLU A 185 4.22 -1.64 -11.18
N PHE A 186 3.50 -2.04 -12.20
CA PHE A 186 2.76 -1.10 -13.05
C PHE A 186 1.51 -0.58 -12.33
N ASP A 187 1.17 0.67 -12.56
CA ASP A 187 0.01 1.34 -11.95
C ASP A 187 -1.26 1.22 -12.79
N GLY A 188 -1.10 0.83 -14.04
CA GLY A 188 -2.20 0.68 -14.98
C GLY A 188 -1.76 0.09 -16.30
N MET A 189 -2.75 -0.11 -17.16
CA MET A 189 -2.61 -0.65 -18.50
C MET A 189 -3.14 0.35 -19.50
N TRP A 190 -2.53 0.38 -20.69
CA TRP A 190 -2.95 1.21 -21.82
C TRP A 190 -3.36 0.32 -22.98
N VAL A 191 -4.58 0.45 -23.44
CA VAL A 191 -5.04 -0.20 -24.68
C VAL A 191 -4.93 0.82 -25.81
N SER A 192 -3.90 0.66 -26.65
CA SER A 192 -3.64 1.56 -27.77
C SER A 192 -4.42 1.13 -29.01
N SER A 193 -4.99 2.11 -29.72
CA SER A 193 -5.65 1.86 -31.00
C SER A 193 -4.68 1.31 -32.05
N LEU A 194 -3.44 1.81 -32.05
CA LEU A 194 -2.39 1.39 -32.98
C LEU A 194 -2.05 -0.10 -32.80
N THR A 195 -1.74 -0.52 -31.59
CA THR A 195 -1.37 -1.91 -31.29
C THR A 195 -2.55 -2.86 -31.50
N ASP A 196 -3.77 -2.48 -31.08
CA ASP A 196 -4.97 -3.28 -31.30
C ASP A 196 -5.27 -3.44 -32.79
N SER A 197 -5.16 -2.37 -33.59
CA SER A 197 -5.34 -2.43 -35.05
C SER A 197 -4.25 -3.27 -35.73
N THR A 198 -2.99 -3.05 -35.38
CA THR A 198 -1.85 -3.75 -35.97
C THR A 198 -1.87 -5.25 -35.64
N SER A 199 -2.24 -5.64 -34.41
CA SER A 199 -2.38 -7.04 -34.00
C SER A 199 -3.44 -7.80 -34.81
N ARG A 200 -4.38 -7.07 -35.42
CA ARG A 200 -5.43 -7.59 -36.32
C ARG A 200 -5.06 -7.47 -37.80
N GLY A 201 -3.83 -7.05 -38.14
CA GLY A 201 -3.40 -6.80 -39.51
C GLY A 201 -4.11 -5.64 -40.18
N LYS A 202 -4.62 -4.67 -39.42
CA LYS A 202 -5.36 -3.48 -39.91
C LYS A 202 -4.55 -2.20 -39.64
N PRO A 203 -4.64 -1.20 -40.54
CA PRO A 203 -4.07 0.12 -40.27
C PRO A 203 -4.87 0.84 -39.16
N ASP A 204 -4.20 1.75 -38.43
CA ASP A 204 -4.82 2.55 -37.37
C ASP A 204 -5.56 3.77 -37.93
N ILE A 205 -6.66 3.51 -38.61
CA ILE A 205 -7.54 4.51 -39.25
C ILE A 205 -9.01 4.22 -38.91
N GLU A 206 -9.28 3.77 -37.69
CA GLU A 206 -10.64 3.42 -37.18
C GLU A 206 -11.33 2.28 -37.94
N LEU A 207 -10.59 1.39 -38.60
CA LEU A 207 -11.14 0.19 -39.22
C LEU A 207 -11.53 -0.91 -38.22
N VAL A 208 -11.07 -0.80 -36.98
CA VAL A 208 -11.50 -1.68 -35.91
C VAL A 208 -12.71 -1.04 -35.23
N ASP A 209 -13.84 -1.71 -35.32
CA ASP A 209 -15.09 -1.22 -34.73
C ASP A 209 -15.04 -1.28 -33.19
N LEU A 210 -15.93 -0.50 -32.57
CA LEU A 210 -15.98 -0.36 -31.09
C LEU A 210 -16.26 -1.71 -30.40
N THR A 211 -17.11 -2.55 -30.95
CA THR A 211 -17.44 -3.86 -30.36
C THR A 211 -16.21 -4.76 -30.31
N SER A 212 -15.42 -4.79 -31.40
CA SER A 212 -14.16 -5.54 -31.45
C SER A 212 -13.14 -5.02 -30.43
N ARG A 213 -13.06 -3.70 -30.21
CA ARG A 213 -12.19 -3.11 -29.17
C ARG A 213 -12.67 -3.44 -27.76
N LEU A 214 -13.96 -3.39 -27.51
CA LEU A 214 -14.54 -3.79 -26.21
C LEU A 214 -14.24 -5.26 -25.91
N HIS A 215 -14.30 -6.13 -26.91
CA HIS A 215 -13.93 -7.54 -26.73
C HIS A 215 -12.46 -7.72 -26.32
N THR A 216 -11.54 -6.94 -26.90
CA THR A 216 -10.14 -6.93 -26.44
C THR A 216 -10.03 -6.51 -24.98
N ILE A 217 -10.77 -5.47 -24.58
CA ILE A 217 -10.78 -4.98 -23.19
C ILE A 217 -11.34 -6.05 -22.25
N ASP A 218 -12.43 -6.72 -22.62
CA ASP A 218 -13.03 -7.80 -21.84
C ASP A 218 -12.05 -8.95 -21.65
N GLN A 219 -11.32 -9.37 -22.71
CA GLN A 219 -10.28 -10.40 -22.59
C GLN A 219 -9.16 -10.01 -21.61
N ILE A 220 -8.81 -8.72 -21.56
CA ILE A 220 -7.81 -8.22 -20.60
C ILE A 220 -8.37 -8.31 -19.19
N PHE A 221 -9.60 -7.87 -18.95
CA PHE A 221 -10.24 -7.94 -17.65
C PHE A 221 -10.47 -9.37 -17.16
N ASP A 222 -10.79 -10.30 -18.05
CA ASP A 222 -10.95 -11.72 -17.70
C ASP A 222 -9.64 -12.38 -17.27
N ALA A 223 -8.49 -11.83 -17.73
CA ALA A 223 -7.17 -12.36 -17.44
C ALA A 223 -6.49 -11.69 -16.23
N THR A 224 -6.96 -10.51 -15.83
CA THR A 224 -6.38 -9.67 -14.76
C THR A 224 -7.36 -9.46 -13.60
#